data_4b9d0ae0dd1625bb2d88e6990b0c4fa0
#
_entry.id   4b9d0ae0dd1625bb2d88e6990b0c4fa0
#
_cell.length_a   1.000
_cell.length_b   1.000
_cell.length_c   1.000
_cell.angle_alpha   90.00
_cell.angle_beta   90.00
_cell.angle_gamma   90.00
#
_symmetry.space_group_name_H-M   'P 1'
#
loop_
_entity.id
_entity.type
_entity.pdbx_description
1 polymer ?
#
loop_
_entity_poly.entity_id
_entity_poly.type
_entity_poly.pdbx_seq_one_letter_code
_entity_poly.pdbx_strand_id
1 'polypeptide(L)'
;MKTVHLGRCDYAPVFEEMKRFNDGRTADTEDELWVVEHNPVFTQGLAGKPEHLLIRDDIPVVQIDRGGQITYHGPGQLVVYTMIDFKRRKTSVRNIVSALENSIIDTLSDYGITANADPQRPGVYAQGKKIASLGLRIKNGSVYHGLALNIDMELSPFTHINPCGYAGLEMTQIAEHVRPAPSFGEVAEKLTGYLEGRLKTKAPHE
;
A
#
# COMPACT_ATOMS: atom_id res chain seq x y z
N MET A 1 -12.80 13.64 -3.82
CA MET A 1 -12.16 12.30 -3.70
C MET A 1 -13.05 11.47 -2.82
N LYS A 2 -13.35 10.28 -3.22
CA LYS A 2 -14.28 9.36 -2.53
C LYS A 2 -13.50 8.22 -1.89
N THR A 3 -13.84 7.85 -0.67
CA THR A 3 -13.32 6.65 -0.01
C THR A 3 -14.35 5.52 -0.13
N VAL A 4 -13.90 4.36 -0.63
CA VAL A 4 -14.72 3.15 -0.85
C VAL A 4 -14.16 2.02 0.02
N HIS A 5 -15.01 1.42 0.83
CA HIS A 5 -14.65 0.28 1.68
C HIS A 5 -15.09 -1.02 1.01
N LEU A 6 -14.13 -1.88 0.65
CA LEU A 6 -14.37 -3.14 -0.05
C LEU A 6 -14.51 -4.34 0.91
N GLY A 7 -14.19 -4.13 2.20
CA GLY A 7 -14.16 -5.21 3.17
C GLY A 7 -13.02 -6.19 2.90
N ARG A 8 -13.19 -7.44 3.37
CA ARG A 8 -12.22 -8.52 3.14
C ARG A 8 -12.59 -9.31 1.90
N CYS A 9 -11.66 -9.41 0.95
CA CYS A 9 -11.91 -10.07 -0.34
C CYS A 9 -10.63 -10.59 -1.00
N ASP A 10 -10.79 -11.39 -2.03
CA ASP A 10 -9.69 -11.90 -2.85
C ASP A 10 -9.04 -10.80 -3.68
N TYR A 11 -7.75 -10.96 -3.93
CA TYR A 11 -6.95 -9.95 -4.62
C TYR A 11 -7.32 -9.82 -6.12
N ALA A 12 -7.45 -10.94 -6.82
CA ALA A 12 -7.58 -10.95 -8.28
C ALA A 12 -8.83 -10.16 -8.78
N PRO A 13 -10.03 -10.28 -8.21
CA PRO A 13 -11.19 -9.48 -8.61
C PRO A 13 -10.96 -7.97 -8.42
N VAL A 14 -10.33 -7.57 -7.30
CA VAL A 14 -10.04 -6.16 -7.01
C VAL A 14 -9.01 -5.60 -7.99
N PHE A 15 -7.99 -6.40 -8.33
CA PHE A 15 -6.99 -6.00 -9.32
C PHE A 15 -7.61 -5.77 -10.71
N GLU A 16 -8.48 -6.65 -11.17
CA GLU A 16 -9.18 -6.45 -12.45
C GLU A 16 -10.12 -5.22 -12.42
N GLU A 17 -10.75 -4.96 -11.27
CA GLU A 17 -11.58 -3.76 -11.11
C GLU A 17 -10.74 -2.47 -11.11
N MET A 18 -9.58 -2.45 -10.45
CA MET A 18 -8.65 -1.31 -10.50
C MET A 18 -8.24 -0.98 -11.95
N LYS A 19 -7.91 -2.00 -12.73
CA LYS A 19 -7.55 -1.83 -14.15
C LYS A 19 -8.72 -1.26 -14.95
N ARG A 20 -9.92 -1.84 -14.78
CA ARG A 20 -11.15 -1.38 -15.47
C ARG A 20 -11.48 0.06 -15.11
N PHE A 21 -11.43 0.40 -13.80
CA PHE A 21 -11.64 1.76 -13.32
C PHE A 21 -10.64 2.75 -13.94
N ASN A 22 -9.35 2.38 -13.94
CA ASN A 22 -8.32 3.26 -14.50
C ASN A 22 -8.44 3.41 -16.02
N ASP A 23 -8.77 2.35 -16.75
CA ASP A 23 -8.90 2.34 -18.21
C ASP A 23 -10.19 3.06 -18.66
N GLY A 24 -11.23 2.99 -17.86
CA GLY A 24 -12.52 3.67 -18.12
C GLY A 24 -12.56 5.14 -17.68
N ARG A 25 -11.45 5.71 -17.15
CA ARG A 25 -11.44 7.10 -16.69
C ARG A 25 -11.77 8.08 -17.80
N THR A 26 -12.60 9.05 -17.44
CA THR A 26 -12.90 10.27 -18.21
C THR A 26 -12.43 11.50 -17.45
N ALA A 27 -12.57 12.69 -18.03
CA ALA A 27 -12.27 13.96 -17.37
C ALA A 27 -13.10 14.16 -16.07
N ASP A 28 -14.31 13.61 -16.02
CA ASP A 28 -15.25 13.77 -14.90
C ASP A 28 -15.14 12.64 -13.87
N THR A 29 -14.35 11.59 -14.13
CA THR A 29 -14.19 10.47 -13.20
C THR A 29 -13.55 10.95 -11.91
N GLU A 30 -14.25 10.82 -10.79
CA GLU A 30 -13.73 11.20 -9.48
C GLU A 30 -12.56 10.29 -9.07
N ASP A 31 -11.58 10.86 -8.35
CA ASP A 31 -10.52 10.06 -7.74
C ASP A 31 -11.03 9.33 -6.51
N GLU A 32 -10.56 8.12 -6.30
CA GLU A 32 -11.02 7.26 -5.21
C GLU A 32 -9.84 6.71 -4.39
N LEU A 33 -10.10 6.47 -3.10
CA LEU A 33 -9.31 5.63 -2.21
C LEU A 33 -10.11 4.37 -1.93
N TRP A 34 -9.55 3.20 -2.21
CA TRP A 34 -10.21 1.92 -1.91
C TRP A 34 -9.52 1.27 -0.72
N VAL A 35 -10.27 1.13 0.35
CA VAL A 35 -9.84 0.49 1.60
C VAL A 35 -10.23 -0.98 1.56
N VAL A 36 -9.26 -1.87 1.71
CA VAL A 36 -9.47 -3.30 1.58
C VAL A 36 -8.56 -4.10 2.52
N GLU A 37 -9.02 -5.25 2.93
CA GLU A 37 -8.27 -6.33 3.56
C GLU A 37 -8.30 -7.53 2.60
N HIS A 38 -7.13 -8.12 2.28
CA HIS A 38 -7.11 -9.28 1.39
C HIS A 38 -7.06 -10.60 2.13
N ASN A 39 -7.61 -11.64 1.52
CA ASN A 39 -7.27 -13.00 1.85
C ASN A 39 -5.78 -13.26 1.52
N PRO A 40 -5.14 -14.28 2.15
CA PRO A 40 -3.72 -14.55 1.95
C PRO A 40 -3.35 -14.67 0.47
N VAL A 41 -2.38 -13.85 0.03
CA VAL A 41 -1.91 -13.83 -1.37
C VAL A 41 -0.49 -13.24 -1.46
N PHE A 42 0.35 -13.83 -2.29
CA PHE A 42 1.56 -13.18 -2.79
C PHE A 42 1.26 -12.43 -4.08
N THR A 43 1.72 -11.17 -4.18
CA THR A 43 1.62 -10.40 -5.41
C THR A 43 2.99 -10.13 -5.97
N GLN A 44 3.22 -10.50 -7.23
CA GLN A 44 4.50 -10.32 -7.91
C GLN A 44 4.39 -9.19 -8.92
N GLY A 45 5.11 -8.08 -8.67
CA GLY A 45 5.12 -6.90 -9.52
C GLY A 45 5.98 -7.08 -10.78
N LEU A 46 6.06 -6.04 -11.62
CA LEU A 46 6.77 -6.07 -12.90
C LEU A 46 8.27 -6.38 -12.81
N ALA A 47 8.92 -6.02 -11.70
CA ALA A 47 10.33 -6.33 -11.46
C ALA A 47 10.50 -7.69 -10.76
N GLY A 48 9.41 -8.44 -10.59
CA GLY A 48 9.39 -9.70 -9.86
C GLY A 48 10.25 -10.77 -10.52
N LYS A 49 11.11 -11.39 -9.72
CA LYS A 49 11.95 -12.52 -10.16
C LYS A 49 11.53 -13.78 -9.42
N PRO A 50 11.48 -14.93 -10.10
CA PRO A 50 11.09 -16.21 -9.47
C PRO A 50 11.94 -16.60 -8.26
N GLU A 51 13.22 -16.20 -8.24
CA GLU A 51 14.18 -16.47 -7.17
C GLU A 51 13.83 -15.79 -5.82
N HIS A 52 12.92 -14.80 -5.83
CA HIS A 52 12.47 -14.13 -4.63
C HIS A 52 11.28 -14.84 -3.96
N LEU A 53 10.72 -15.88 -4.56
CA LEU A 53 9.80 -16.81 -3.91
C LEU A 53 10.62 -18.01 -3.39
N LEU A 54 10.94 -17.99 -2.09
CA LEU A 54 11.85 -18.94 -1.46
C LEU A 54 11.16 -20.26 -1.08
N ILE A 55 9.90 -20.16 -0.62
CA ILE A 55 9.07 -21.30 -0.21
C ILE A 55 7.76 -21.23 -0.98
N ARG A 56 7.40 -22.35 -1.62
CA ARG A 56 6.09 -22.52 -2.25
C ARG A 56 5.19 -23.26 -1.28
N ASP A 57 4.10 -22.63 -0.90
CA ASP A 57 3.05 -23.17 -0.06
C ASP A 57 1.68 -23.03 -0.76
N ASP A 58 0.60 -23.21 -0.02
CA ASP A 58 -0.76 -23.10 -0.54
C ASP A 58 -1.24 -21.65 -0.76
N ILE A 59 -0.41 -20.63 -0.45
CA ILE A 59 -0.75 -19.24 -0.67
C ILE A 59 -0.60 -18.92 -2.17
N PRO A 60 -1.69 -18.46 -2.83
CA PRO A 60 -1.64 -18.16 -4.26
C PRO A 60 -0.68 -17.02 -4.59
N VAL A 61 -0.02 -17.14 -5.76
CA VAL A 61 0.85 -16.10 -6.31
C VAL A 61 0.17 -15.46 -7.52
N VAL A 62 -0.09 -14.15 -7.46
CA VAL A 62 -0.73 -13.39 -8.53
C VAL A 62 0.29 -12.46 -9.19
N GLN A 63 0.44 -12.58 -10.52
CA GLN A 63 1.25 -11.65 -11.33
C GLN A 63 0.45 -10.36 -11.53
N ILE A 64 1.09 -9.22 -11.26
CA ILE A 64 0.44 -7.91 -11.32
C ILE A 64 1.35 -6.87 -11.96
N ASP A 65 0.81 -5.70 -12.25
CA ASP A 65 1.47 -4.66 -13.03
C ASP A 65 1.98 -3.46 -12.20
N ARG A 66 1.92 -3.53 -10.85
CA ARG A 66 2.60 -2.51 -10.03
C ARG A 66 4.12 -2.59 -10.17
N GLY A 67 4.79 -1.51 -9.86
CA GLY A 67 6.25 -1.54 -9.68
C GLY A 67 6.69 -2.46 -8.52
N GLY A 68 7.97 -2.79 -8.48
CA GLY A 68 8.57 -3.60 -7.42
C GLY A 68 8.51 -5.10 -7.64
N GLN A 69 8.96 -5.82 -6.61
CA GLN A 69 9.13 -7.27 -6.55
C GLN A 69 7.91 -7.95 -5.90
N ILE A 70 8.12 -9.16 -5.36
CA ILE A 70 7.10 -9.90 -4.63
C ILE A 70 6.82 -9.29 -3.26
N THR A 71 5.57 -9.33 -2.81
CA THR A 71 5.14 -9.02 -1.44
C THR A 71 3.98 -9.93 -1.02
N TYR A 72 3.60 -9.85 0.24
CA TYR A 72 2.49 -10.60 0.82
C TYR A 72 1.37 -9.65 1.26
N HIS A 73 0.13 -10.09 1.05
CA HIS A 73 -1.07 -9.50 1.64
C HIS A 73 -1.87 -10.57 2.37
N GLY A 74 -2.47 -10.20 3.50
CA GLY A 74 -3.27 -11.10 4.31
C GLY A 74 -4.12 -10.38 5.35
N PRO A 75 -4.95 -11.13 6.10
CA PRO A 75 -5.78 -10.59 7.17
C PRO A 75 -4.95 -9.82 8.20
N GLY A 76 -5.50 -8.69 8.69
CA GLY A 76 -4.82 -7.79 9.60
C GLY A 76 -3.88 -6.77 8.92
N GLN A 77 -3.81 -6.77 7.57
CA GLN A 77 -3.09 -5.76 6.79
C GLN A 77 -4.07 -4.79 6.14
N LEU A 78 -3.91 -3.50 6.41
CA LEU A 78 -4.67 -2.45 5.76
C LEU A 78 -4.05 -2.13 4.40
N VAL A 79 -4.80 -2.39 3.33
CA VAL A 79 -4.43 -1.99 1.98
C VAL A 79 -5.28 -0.80 1.55
N VAL A 80 -4.64 0.25 1.02
CA VAL A 80 -5.33 1.40 0.44
C VAL A 80 -4.85 1.60 -0.99
N TYR A 81 -5.74 1.37 -1.95
CA TYR A 81 -5.49 1.67 -3.35
C TYR A 81 -5.86 3.12 -3.66
N THR A 82 -5.00 3.79 -4.43
CA THR A 82 -5.11 5.21 -4.76
C THR A 82 -5.39 5.37 -6.23
N MET A 83 -6.66 5.55 -6.57
CA MET A 83 -7.14 5.72 -7.95
C MET A 83 -7.12 7.21 -8.30
N ILE A 84 -5.94 7.75 -8.68
CA ILE A 84 -5.70 9.20 -8.75
C ILE A 84 -5.26 9.63 -10.15
N ASP A 85 -5.92 10.64 -10.70
CA ASP A 85 -5.48 11.37 -11.89
C ASP A 85 -4.53 12.51 -11.48
N PHE A 86 -3.22 12.23 -11.55
CA PHE A 86 -2.20 13.20 -11.15
C PHE A 86 -2.02 14.32 -12.17
N LYS A 87 -2.37 14.11 -13.46
CA LYS A 87 -2.35 15.17 -14.48
C LYS A 87 -3.42 16.20 -14.20
N ARG A 88 -4.66 15.78 -13.97
CA ARG A 88 -5.77 16.67 -13.63
C ARG A 88 -5.46 17.45 -12.33
N ARG A 89 -4.84 16.82 -11.34
CA ARG A 89 -4.43 17.46 -10.10
C ARG A 89 -3.22 18.38 -10.24
N LYS A 90 -2.56 18.40 -11.41
CA LYS A 90 -1.32 19.15 -11.61
C LYS A 90 -0.25 18.85 -10.56
N THR A 91 -0.11 17.57 -10.22
CA THR A 91 0.88 17.07 -9.27
C THR A 91 1.79 16.04 -9.93
N SER A 92 2.82 15.59 -9.20
CA SER A 92 3.75 14.57 -9.67
C SER A 92 3.52 13.23 -8.96
N VAL A 93 3.97 12.13 -9.59
CA VAL A 93 3.98 10.81 -8.95
C VAL A 93 4.82 10.82 -7.67
N ARG A 94 5.93 11.58 -7.66
CA ARG A 94 6.78 11.75 -6.46
C ARG A 94 5.99 12.36 -5.30
N ASN A 95 5.19 13.39 -5.56
CA ASN A 95 4.35 14.02 -4.54
C ASN A 95 3.28 13.05 -4.02
N ILE A 96 2.72 12.18 -4.89
CA ILE A 96 1.79 11.13 -4.45
C ILE A 96 2.51 10.14 -3.53
N VAL A 97 3.69 9.64 -3.90
CA VAL A 97 4.49 8.74 -3.06
C VAL A 97 4.77 9.39 -1.70
N SER A 98 5.24 10.65 -1.68
CA SER A 98 5.49 11.38 -0.43
C SER A 98 4.20 11.57 0.40
N ALA A 99 3.04 11.79 -0.24
CA ALA A 99 1.77 11.85 0.46
C ALA A 99 1.40 10.52 1.12
N LEU A 100 1.64 9.39 0.42
CA LEU A 100 1.41 8.05 0.97
C LEU A 100 2.32 7.79 2.18
N GLU A 101 3.63 8.00 2.02
CA GLU A 101 4.63 7.78 3.08
C GLU A 101 4.34 8.63 4.31
N ASN A 102 4.13 9.94 4.12
CA ASN A 102 3.87 10.85 5.23
C ASN A 102 2.53 10.58 5.91
N SER A 103 1.50 10.12 5.18
CA SER A 103 0.23 9.75 5.80
C SER A 103 0.36 8.50 6.68
N ILE A 104 1.18 7.53 6.27
CA ILE A 104 1.50 6.37 7.10
C ILE A 104 2.25 6.82 8.35
N ILE A 105 3.27 7.67 8.21
CA ILE A 105 4.10 8.17 9.32
C ILE A 105 3.23 8.92 10.34
N ASP A 106 2.34 9.82 9.89
CA ASP A 106 1.45 10.54 10.78
C ASP A 106 0.46 9.59 11.50
N THR A 107 -0.09 8.61 10.75
CA THR A 107 -0.95 7.59 11.34
C THR A 107 -0.24 6.80 12.44
N LEU A 108 1.00 6.41 12.20
CA LEU A 108 1.82 5.68 13.19
C LEU A 108 2.18 6.57 14.39
N SER A 109 2.44 7.85 14.14
CA SER A 109 2.73 8.85 15.20
C SER A 109 1.55 9.03 16.15
N ASP A 110 0.30 8.94 15.69
CA ASP A 110 -0.90 8.98 16.54
C ASP A 110 -0.96 7.84 17.56
N TYR A 111 -0.24 6.75 17.28
CA TYR A 111 -0.08 5.60 18.19
C TYR A 111 1.26 5.61 18.93
N GLY A 112 2.02 6.71 18.86
CA GLY A 112 3.33 6.83 19.52
C GLY A 112 4.44 6.05 18.85
N ILE A 113 4.24 5.57 17.61
CA ILE A 113 5.23 4.80 16.85
C ILE A 113 6.05 5.76 16.00
N THR A 114 7.36 5.88 16.30
CA THR A 114 8.30 6.63 15.47
C THR A 114 8.64 5.82 14.22
N ALA A 115 8.37 6.40 13.05
CA ALA A 115 8.62 5.77 11.77
C ALA A 115 9.21 6.75 10.76
N ASN A 116 9.89 6.22 9.74
CA ASN A 116 10.49 7.00 8.65
C ASN A 116 10.37 6.30 7.31
N ALA A 117 10.32 7.08 6.23
CA ALA A 117 10.50 6.57 4.88
C ALA A 117 11.98 6.43 4.53
N ASP A 118 12.31 5.45 3.67
CA ASP A 118 13.68 5.25 3.18
C ASP A 118 13.70 5.40 1.65
N PRO A 119 14.34 6.44 1.12
CA PRO A 119 14.39 6.66 -0.33
C PRO A 119 15.09 5.55 -1.12
N GLN A 120 15.97 4.77 -0.48
CA GLN A 120 16.70 3.68 -1.11
C GLN A 120 15.89 2.37 -1.09
N ARG A 121 14.98 2.23 -0.14
CA ARG A 121 14.13 1.06 0.05
C ARG A 121 12.66 1.49 0.21
N PRO A 122 11.95 1.78 -0.88
CA PRO A 122 10.60 2.35 -0.81
C PRO A 122 9.69 1.65 0.20
N GLY A 123 9.09 2.42 1.10
CA GLY A 123 8.27 1.94 2.21
C GLY A 123 8.49 2.76 3.48
N VAL A 124 7.75 2.39 4.54
CA VAL A 124 7.87 3.02 5.86
C VAL A 124 8.41 2.00 6.86
N TYR A 125 9.31 2.45 7.71
CA TYR A 125 10.08 1.64 8.64
C TYR A 125 9.91 2.15 10.06
N ALA A 126 9.70 1.24 11.01
CA ALA A 126 9.70 1.48 12.43
C ALA A 126 10.80 0.62 13.08
N GLN A 127 11.70 1.21 13.88
CA GLN A 127 12.82 0.53 14.52
C GLN A 127 13.67 -0.31 13.55
N GLY A 128 13.85 0.18 12.31
CA GLY A 128 14.63 -0.50 11.27
C GLY A 128 13.92 -1.62 10.51
N LYS A 129 12.72 -2.03 10.94
CA LYS A 129 11.88 -3.05 10.30
C LYS A 129 10.79 -2.40 9.44
N LYS A 130 10.43 -3.04 8.34
CA LYS A 130 9.43 -2.51 7.43
C LYS A 130 8.02 -2.74 7.97
N ILE A 131 7.27 -1.65 8.18
CA ILE A 131 5.88 -1.69 8.66
C ILE A 131 4.87 -1.48 7.54
N ALA A 132 5.26 -0.77 6.48
CA ALA A 132 4.39 -0.55 5.33
C ALA A 132 5.16 -0.60 4.01
N SER A 133 4.49 -1.13 2.99
CA SER A 133 5.00 -1.24 1.62
C SER A 133 4.21 -0.31 0.69
N LEU A 134 4.88 0.22 -0.34
CA LEU A 134 4.26 1.03 -1.37
C LEU A 134 4.57 0.45 -2.75
N GLY A 135 3.59 0.51 -3.63
CA GLY A 135 3.77 0.13 -5.03
C GLY A 135 2.67 0.76 -5.88
N LEU A 136 3.05 1.47 -6.93
CA LEU A 136 2.13 2.15 -7.85
C LEU A 136 2.30 1.63 -9.27
N ARG A 137 1.24 1.75 -10.06
CA ARG A 137 1.26 1.69 -11.51
C ARG A 137 0.89 3.05 -12.07
N ILE A 138 1.67 3.52 -13.01
CA ILE A 138 1.39 4.75 -13.77
C ILE A 138 0.85 4.35 -15.14
N LYS A 139 -0.34 4.86 -15.50
CA LYS A 139 -0.94 4.64 -16.81
C LYS A 139 -1.84 5.82 -17.19
N ASN A 140 -1.68 6.35 -18.39
CA ASN A 140 -2.51 7.41 -18.99
C ASN A 140 -2.65 8.70 -18.14
N GLY A 141 -1.65 9.04 -17.31
CA GLY A 141 -1.69 10.23 -16.45
C GLY A 141 -2.37 10.01 -15.11
N SER A 142 -2.69 8.77 -14.78
CA SER A 142 -3.24 8.34 -13.51
C SER A 142 -2.32 7.33 -12.83
N VAL A 143 -2.51 7.16 -11.53
CA VAL A 143 -1.90 6.08 -10.75
C VAL A 143 -2.99 5.18 -10.18
N TYR A 144 -2.65 3.91 -9.99
CA TYR A 144 -3.42 2.92 -9.24
C TYR A 144 -2.49 1.96 -8.48
N HIS A 145 -3.04 0.99 -7.75
CA HIS A 145 -2.40 0.38 -6.57
C HIS A 145 -2.17 1.43 -5.47
N GLY A 146 -1.24 1.23 -4.55
CA GLY A 146 -1.11 2.14 -3.42
C GLY A 146 -0.16 1.64 -2.35
N LEU A 147 -0.69 1.47 -1.13
CA LEU A 147 0.07 1.08 0.05
C LEU A 147 -0.54 -0.12 0.76
N ALA A 148 0.29 -0.78 1.58
CA ALA A 148 -0.11 -1.83 2.51
C ALA A 148 0.56 -1.58 3.86
N LEU A 149 -0.23 -1.39 4.94
CA LEU A 149 0.22 -1.14 6.31
C LEU A 149 -0.13 -2.34 7.19
N ASN A 150 0.88 -2.93 7.82
CA ASN A 150 0.71 -4.06 8.71
C ASN A 150 0.15 -3.57 10.06
N ILE A 151 -1.03 -4.04 10.46
CA ILE A 151 -1.67 -3.67 11.74
C ILE A 151 -1.49 -4.78 12.77
N ASP A 152 -2.14 -5.92 12.55
CA ASP A 152 -2.11 -7.10 13.43
C ASP A 152 -2.38 -8.34 12.57
N MET A 153 -1.33 -8.87 11.97
CA MET A 153 -1.39 -9.93 10.96
C MET A 153 -0.36 -11.02 11.22
N GLU A 154 -0.53 -12.15 10.54
CA GLU A 154 0.49 -13.18 10.50
C GLU A 154 1.66 -12.72 9.59
N LEU A 155 2.85 -12.51 10.19
CA LEU A 155 4.04 -12.04 9.47
C LEU A 155 4.89 -13.18 8.89
N SER A 156 4.68 -14.43 9.32
CA SER A 156 5.50 -15.57 8.87
C SER A 156 5.53 -15.76 7.36
N PRO A 157 4.46 -15.49 6.57
CA PRO A 157 4.54 -15.61 5.12
C PRO A 157 5.58 -14.69 4.46
N PHE A 158 5.96 -13.58 5.09
CA PHE A 158 7.05 -12.76 4.58
C PHE A 158 8.41 -13.46 4.59
N THR A 159 8.61 -14.50 5.42
CA THR A 159 9.82 -15.32 5.41
C THR A 159 9.89 -16.28 4.22
N HIS A 160 8.76 -16.49 3.52
CA HIS A 160 8.69 -17.33 2.32
C HIS A 160 9.14 -16.58 1.05
N ILE A 161 9.45 -15.31 1.18
CA ILE A 161 9.85 -14.45 0.06
C ILE A 161 11.05 -13.58 0.44
N ASN A 162 11.71 -12.97 -0.55
CA ASN A 162 12.57 -11.81 -0.33
C ASN A 162 11.72 -10.55 -0.59
N PRO A 163 11.14 -9.92 0.46
CA PRO A 163 10.21 -8.83 0.27
C PRO A 163 10.89 -7.67 -0.46
N CYS A 164 10.25 -7.16 -1.50
CA CYS A 164 10.82 -6.09 -2.33
C CYS A 164 12.19 -6.42 -2.95
N GLY A 165 12.59 -7.71 -3.01
CA GLY A 165 13.87 -8.17 -3.53
C GLY A 165 15.05 -8.04 -2.55
N TYR A 166 14.80 -7.68 -1.30
CA TYR A 166 15.83 -7.55 -0.25
C TYR A 166 15.87 -8.81 0.61
N ALA A 167 16.95 -9.58 0.52
CA ALA A 167 17.17 -10.72 1.39
C ALA A 167 17.32 -10.28 2.85
N GLY A 168 16.63 -10.99 3.77
CA GLY A 168 16.70 -10.69 5.20
C GLY A 168 16.00 -9.41 5.64
N LEU A 169 15.15 -8.80 4.81
CA LEU A 169 14.34 -7.66 5.20
C LEU A 169 13.32 -8.09 6.27
N GLU A 170 13.49 -7.58 7.48
CA GLU A 170 12.55 -7.82 8.57
C GLU A 170 11.29 -6.97 8.43
N MET A 171 10.14 -7.61 8.67
CA MET A 171 8.84 -6.95 8.71
C MET A 171 8.41 -6.74 10.17
N THR A 172 7.57 -5.72 10.40
CA THR A 172 6.91 -5.47 11.68
C THR A 172 5.48 -5.01 11.43
N GLN A 173 4.73 -4.79 12.50
CA GLN A 173 3.32 -4.40 12.47
C GLN A 173 2.99 -3.53 13.70
N ILE A 174 1.87 -2.80 13.67
CA ILE A 174 1.47 -1.90 14.77
C ILE A 174 1.35 -2.68 16.10
N ALA A 175 0.79 -3.90 16.08
CA ALA A 175 0.60 -4.74 17.25
C ALA A 175 1.90 -5.14 17.98
N GLU A 176 3.06 -5.04 17.34
CA GLU A 176 4.36 -5.26 17.98
C GLU A 176 4.85 -4.03 18.78
N HIS A 177 4.29 -2.84 18.50
CA HIS A 177 4.69 -1.58 19.13
C HIS A 177 3.68 -1.05 20.15
N VAL A 178 2.38 -1.38 19.98
CA VAL A 178 1.29 -0.84 20.79
C VAL A 178 0.34 -1.95 21.22
N ARG A 179 -0.03 -1.97 22.49
CA ARG A 179 -1.00 -2.93 23.04
C ARG A 179 -2.02 -2.21 23.93
N PRO A 180 -3.32 -2.46 23.76
CA PRO A 180 -3.90 -3.29 22.69
C PRO A 180 -3.66 -2.67 21.30
N ALA A 181 -3.57 -3.50 20.25
CA ALA A 181 -3.48 -3.02 18.89
C ALA A 181 -4.77 -2.25 18.54
N PRO A 182 -4.67 -1.13 17.79
CA PRO A 182 -5.86 -0.44 17.30
C PRO A 182 -6.63 -1.32 16.32
N SER A 183 -7.92 -1.10 16.22
CA SER A 183 -8.76 -1.82 15.26
C SER A 183 -8.44 -1.41 13.81
N PHE A 184 -8.70 -2.32 12.87
CA PHE A 184 -8.56 -2.04 11.43
C PHE A 184 -9.31 -0.78 11.01
N GLY A 185 -10.56 -0.59 11.50
CA GLY A 185 -11.38 0.57 11.17
C GLY A 185 -10.79 1.89 11.65
N GLU A 186 -10.27 1.95 12.88
CA GLU A 186 -9.62 3.15 13.42
C GLU A 186 -8.37 3.55 12.62
N VAL A 187 -7.53 2.57 12.29
CA VAL A 187 -6.32 2.84 11.47
C VAL A 187 -6.70 3.28 10.07
N ALA A 188 -7.71 2.65 9.46
CA ALA A 188 -8.19 3.00 8.13
C ALA A 188 -8.76 4.43 8.07
N GLU A 189 -9.56 4.82 9.06
CA GLU A 189 -10.13 6.18 9.15
C GLU A 189 -9.03 7.24 9.26
N LYS A 190 -8.07 7.05 10.18
CA LYS A 190 -6.95 7.98 10.35
C LYS A 190 -6.10 8.09 9.07
N LEU A 191 -5.69 6.96 8.51
CA LEU A 191 -4.84 6.93 7.33
C LEU A 191 -5.52 7.58 6.11
N THR A 192 -6.80 7.26 5.85
CA THR A 192 -7.53 7.87 4.74
C THR A 192 -7.77 9.36 4.97
N GLY A 193 -8.00 9.80 6.21
CA GLY A 193 -8.10 11.21 6.58
C GLY A 193 -6.82 12.00 6.26
N TYR A 194 -5.65 11.49 6.62
CA TYR A 194 -4.35 12.08 6.27
C TYR A 194 -4.12 12.08 4.75
N LEU A 195 -4.43 10.98 4.07
CA LEU A 195 -4.30 10.88 2.62
C LEU A 195 -5.18 11.91 1.91
N GLU A 196 -6.44 12.03 2.31
CA GLU A 196 -7.35 13.01 1.73
C GLU A 196 -6.86 14.44 1.95
N GLY A 197 -6.40 14.78 3.14
CA GLY A 197 -5.85 16.08 3.45
C GLY A 197 -4.66 16.42 2.54
N ARG A 198 -3.67 15.52 2.44
CA ARG A 198 -2.46 15.72 1.64
C ARG A 198 -2.71 15.73 0.13
N LEU A 199 -3.65 14.92 -0.33
CA LEU A 199 -3.99 14.82 -1.75
C LEU A 199 -4.97 15.93 -2.21
N LYS A 200 -5.71 16.60 -1.30
CA LYS A 200 -6.55 17.77 -1.61
C LYS A 200 -5.75 19.06 -1.74
N THR A 201 -4.68 19.20 -1.00
CA THR A 201 -3.81 20.39 -1.09
C THR A 201 -3.00 20.36 -2.38
N LYS A 202 -3.04 21.47 -3.15
CA LYS A 202 -2.04 21.69 -4.21
C LYS A 202 -0.67 21.68 -3.52
N ALA A 203 0.28 20.88 -4.04
CA ALA A 203 1.65 20.99 -3.58
C ALA A 203 2.10 22.46 -3.67
N PRO A 204 2.74 23.02 -2.62
CA PRO A 204 3.34 24.33 -2.76
C PRO A 204 4.28 24.31 -3.99
N HIS A 205 4.14 25.31 -4.84
CA HIS A 205 5.02 25.49 -5.99
C HIS A 205 6.44 25.70 -5.45
N GLU A 206 7.35 24.73 -5.67
CA GLU A 206 8.79 24.98 -5.69
C GLU A 206 9.16 25.67 -6.98
#